data_65bcaf20fd075a1c58ac1dd9400cfd65
#
_entry.id   65bcaf20fd075a1c58ac1dd9400cfd65
#
_cell.length_a   1.000
_cell.length_b   1.000
_cell.length_c   1.000
_cell.angle_alpha   90.00
_cell.angle_beta   90.00
_cell.angle_gamma   90.00
#
_symmetry.space_group_name_H-M   'P 1'
#
loop_
_entity.id
_entity.type
_entity.pdbx_description
1 polymer ?
#
loop_
_entity_poly.entity_id
_entity_poly.type
_entity_poly.pdbx_seq_one_letter_code
_entity_poly.pdbx_strand_id
1 'polypeptide(L)'
;MKDPHCHSSSILVERPAKVAFQIMSDGILQGQWAWGSANRSEVEPGLFKGTSVFSGQETYVRLNVDADRFQVDYDVGASKEAMQFRNMSRVIPGEVLKLGADKCVVSLLTWRLATQSDVAWEQISCVHEAEMFLIKGLLERE
;
A
#
# COMPACT_ATOMS: atom_id res chain seq x y z
N MET A 1 18.28 -4.82 16.58
CA MET A 1 18.42 -3.43 16.10
C MET A 1 17.38 -3.17 15.03
N LYS A 2 16.70 -2.05 15.08
CA LYS A 2 15.73 -1.67 14.04
C LYS A 2 16.47 -1.26 12.76
N ASP A 3 16.05 -1.81 11.62
CA ASP A 3 16.66 -1.49 10.33
C ASP A 3 16.21 -0.09 9.88
N PRO A 4 17.13 0.83 9.62
CA PRO A 4 16.79 2.17 9.17
C PRO A 4 16.36 2.23 7.70
N HIS A 5 16.46 1.13 6.96
CA HIS A 5 16.09 1.05 5.54
C HIS A 5 14.69 0.51 5.30
N CYS A 6 13.99 0.13 6.35
CA CYS A 6 12.61 -0.35 6.25
C CYS A 6 11.71 0.44 7.20
N HIS A 7 10.58 0.90 6.66
CA HIS A 7 9.51 1.48 7.47
C HIS A 7 8.31 0.54 7.40
N SER A 8 7.74 0.19 8.55
CA SER A 8 6.53 -0.62 8.64
C SER A 8 5.48 0.11 9.47
N SER A 9 4.24 0.07 8.99
CA SER A 9 3.08 0.57 9.72
C SER A 9 1.95 -0.44 9.64
N SER A 10 1.14 -0.53 10.67
CA SER A 10 0.07 -1.50 10.76
C SER A 10 -1.15 -0.89 11.42
N ILE A 11 -2.34 -1.36 11.04
CA ILE A 11 -3.59 -0.92 11.64
C ILE A 11 -4.57 -2.08 11.78
N LEU A 12 -5.31 -2.08 12.88
CA LEU A 12 -6.39 -3.02 13.10
C LEU A 12 -7.62 -2.58 12.29
N VAL A 13 -8.20 -3.52 11.55
CA VAL A 13 -9.39 -3.30 10.74
C VAL A 13 -10.51 -4.24 11.21
N GLU A 14 -11.69 -3.69 11.42
CA GLU A 14 -12.85 -4.45 11.88
C GLU A 14 -13.63 -5.03 10.69
N ARG A 15 -12.92 -5.83 9.90
CA ARG A 15 -13.47 -6.59 8.76
C ARG A 15 -12.73 -7.92 8.65
N PRO A 16 -13.37 -8.95 8.10
CA PRO A 16 -12.68 -10.20 7.78
C PRO A 16 -11.52 -9.96 6.80
N ALA A 17 -10.43 -10.70 6.97
CA ALA A 17 -9.24 -10.56 6.15
C ALA A 17 -9.53 -10.70 4.64
N LYS A 18 -10.41 -11.61 4.26
CA LYS A 18 -10.76 -11.83 2.85
C LYS A 18 -11.40 -10.58 2.23
N VAL A 19 -12.30 -9.94 2.96
CA VAL A 19 -12.95 -8.70 2.51
C VAL A 19 -11.94 -7.57 2.39
N ALA A 20 -11.10 -7.40 3.43
CA ALA A 20 -10.06 -6.39 3.42
C ALA A 20 -9.09 -6.60 2.25
N PHE A 21 -8.69 -7.82 1.99
CA PHE A 21 -7.75 -8.12 0.90
C PHE A 21 -8.35 -7.85 -0.48
N GLN A 22 -9.65 -8.12 -0.68
CA GLN A 22 -10.30 -7.81 -1.95
C GLN A 22 -10.19 -6.33 -2.29
N ILE A 23 -10.27 -5.46 -1.28
CA ILE A 23 -10.13 -4.01 -1.45
C ILE A 23 -8.66 -3.62 -1.60
N MET A 24 -7.78 -4.17 -0.77
CA MET A 24 -6.35 -3.86 -0.82
C MET A 24 -5.68 -4.31 -2.13
N SER A 25 -6.21 -5.33 -2.78
CA SER A 25 -5.69 -5.82 -4.07
C SER A 25 -6.31 -5.12 -5.28
N ASP A 26 -7.22 -4.17 -5.07
CA ASP A 26 -7.83 -3.39 -6.14
C ASP A 26 -7.01 -2.13 -6.39
N GLY A 27 -6.34 -2.08 -7.54
CA GLY A 27 -5.45 -0.97 -7.89
C GLY A 27 -6.16 0.36 -8.12
N ILE A 28 -7.42 0.35 -8.52
CA ILE A 28 -8.22 1.58 -8.67
C ILE A 28 -8.58 2.14 -7.29
N LEU A 29 -9.04 1.28 -6.38
CA LEU A 29 -9.38 1.69 -5.02
C LEU A 29 -8.14 2.17 -4.26
N GLN A 30 -6.96 1.63 -4.57
CA GLN A 30 -5.71 2.10 -3.97
C GLN A 30 -5.48 3.59 -4.22
N GLY A 31 -5.96 4.13 -5.33
CA GLY A 31 -5.88 5.56 -5.62
C GLY A 31 -6.65 6.44 -4.63
N GLN A 32 -7.49 5.87 -3.78
CA GLN A 32 -8.22 6.61 -2.75
C GLN A 32 -7.42 6.75 -1.44
N TRP A 33 -6.37 5.95 -1.23
CA TRP A 33 -5.57 6.05 -0.02
C TRP A 33 -4.08 6.28 -0.27
N ALA A 34 -3.58 5.98 -1.46
CA ALA A 34 -2.17 6.15 -1.79
C ALA A 34 -1.93 7.54 -2.38
N TRP A 35 -1.43 8.47 -1.57
CA TRP A 35 -1.23 9.86 -1.98
C TRP A 35 -0.12 10.04 -3.03
N GLY A 36 0.82 9.13 -3.07
CA GLY A 36 1.86 9.16 -4.10
C GLY A 36 1.36 8.79 -5.51
N SER A 37 0.13 8.27 -5.62
CA SER A 37 -0.47 7.87 -6.88
C SER A 37 -1.99 7.87 -6.75
N ALA A 38 -2.60 9.06 -6.80
CA ALA A 38 -4.04 9.25 -6.65
C ALA A 38 -4.76 9.25 -8.01
N ASN A 39 -6.07 9.09 -7.97
CA ASN A 39 -6.95 9.19 -9.15
C ASN A 39 -6.48 8.29 -10.29
N ARG A 40 -6.44 7.00 -10.03
CA ARG A 40 -5.84 6.02 -10.92
C ARG A 40 -6.75 5.59 -12.07
N SER A 41 -6.11 5.25 -13.19
CA SER A 41 -6.72 4.49 -14.28
C SER A 41 -5.86 3.26 -14.56
N GLU A 42 -6.50 2.16 -15.00
CA GLU A 42 -5.77 0.95 -15.39
C GLU A 42 -5.28 1.13 -16.83
N VAL A 43 -3.96 0.97 -17.03
CA VAL A 43 -3.31 1.14 -18.33
C VAL A 43 -3.28 -0.19 -19.10
N GLU A 44 -2.98 -1.26 -18.38
CA GLU A 44 -3.02 -2.65 -18.83
C GLU A 44 -3.24 -3.52 -17.58
N PRO A 45 -3.59 -4.81 -17.70
CA PRO A 45 -3.92 -5.62 -16.54
C PRO A 45 -2.83 -5.57 -15.45
N GLY A 46 -3.21 -5.11 -14.27
CA GLY A 46 -2.33 -5.00 -13.11
C GLY A 46 -1.42 -3.77 -13.08
N LEU A 47 -1.46 -2.92 -14.12
CA LEU A 47 -0.66 -1.71 -14.19
C LEU A 47 -1.56 -0.47 -14.16
N PHE A 48 -1.30 0.42 -13.22
CA PHE A 48 -2.12 1.61 -12.98
C PHE A 48 -1.30 2.87 -13.11
N LYS A 49 -1.95 3.92 -13.59
CA LYS A 49 -1.37 5.25 -13.68
C LYS A 49 -2.18 6.19 -12.78
N GLY A 50 -1.47 6.95 -11.96
CA GLY A 50 -2.08 7.95 -11.09
C GLY A 50 -1.25 9.22 -11.06
N THR A 51 -1.62 10.14 -10.18
CA THR A 51 -0.94 11.42 -10.01
C THR A 51 -0.52 11.58 -8.56
N SER A 52 0.74 11.93 -8.33
CA SER A 52 1.22 12.23 -6.99
C SER A 52 0.55 13.51 -6.47
N VAL A 53 -0.04 13.44 -5.28
CA VAL A 53 -0.60 14.61 -4.61
C VAL A 53 0.51 15.60 -4.23
N PHE A 54 1.73 15.11 -4.03
CA PHE A 54 2.86 15.94 -3.58
C PHE A 54 3.53 16.70 -4.72
N SER A 55 3.74 16.03 -5.88
CA SER A 55 4.49 16.63 -6.98
C SER A 55 3.63 17.00 -8.18
N GLY A 56 2.40 16.48 -8.28
CA GLY A 56 1.55 16.64 -9.44
C GLY A 56 1.99 15.83 -10.65
N GLN A 57 3.04 15.02 -10.52
CA GLN A 57 3.56 14.21 -11.62
C GLN A 57 2.84 12.85 -11.69
N GLU A 58 2.83 12.29 -12.90
CA GLU A 58 2.29 10.94 -13.12
C GLU A 58 3.16 9.89 -12.44
N THR A 59 2.51 8.90 -11.87
CA THR A 59 3.16 7.72 -11.27
C THR A 59 2.53 6.45 -11.82
N TYR A 60 3.37 5.44 -12.03
CA TYR A 60 2.93 4.11 -12.47
C TYR A 60 3.12 3.13 -11.33
N VAL A 61 2.12 2.31 -11.10
CA VAL A 61 2.15 1.29 -10.04
C VAL A 61 1.66 -0.03 -10.62
N ARG A 62 2.49 -1.06 -10.48
CA ARG A 62 2.12 -2.44 -10.81
C ARG A 62 1.82 -3.19 -9.51
N LEU A 63 0.68 -3.85 -9.48
CA LEU A 63 0.31 -4.72 -8.37
C LEU A 63 0.65 -6.17 -8.71
N ASN A 64 1.49 -6.77 -7.88
CA ASN A 64 1.82 -8.19 -7.95
C ASN A 64 1.09 -8.87 -6.79
N VAL A 65 -0.06 -9.48 -7.09
CA VAL A 65 -1.01 -9.98 -6.09
C VAL A 65 -0.76 -11.45 -5.80
N ASP A 66 -0.58 -11.78 -4.52
CA ASP A 66 -0.53 -13.15 -4.01
C ASP A 66 -1.76 -13.39 -3.12
N ALA A 67 -2.80 -13.96 -3.71
CA ALA A 67 -4.07 -14.16 -3.03
C ALA A 67 -3.98 -15.21 -1.91
N ASP A 68 -3.07 -16.17 -2.02
CA ASP A 68 -2.91 -17.22 -1.00
C ASP A 68 -2.33 -16.67 0.29
N ARG A 69 -1.51 -15.62 0.19
CA ARG A 69 -0.86 -14.99 1.34
C ARG A 69 -1.49 -13.66 1.74
N PHE A 70 -2.52 -13.22 1.03
CA PHE A 70 -3.10 -11.88 1.24
C PHE A 70 -2.02 -10.78 1.17
N GLN A 71 -1.17 -10.86 0.15
CA GLN A 71 -0.04 -9.98 -0.03
C GLN A 71 -0.09 -9.30 -1.39
N VAL A 72 0.30 -8.03 -1.43
CA VAL A 72 0.50 -7.31 -2.68
C VAL A 72 1.88 -6.65 -2.64
N ASP A 73 2.71 -6.95 -3.63
CA ASP A 73 3.96 -6.24 -3.87
C ASP A 73 3.70 -5.15 -4.90
N TYR A 74 4.27 -3.97 -4.68
CA TYR A 74 4.10 -2.82 -5.55
C TYR A 74 5.41 -2.44 -6.21
N ASP A 75 5.42 -2.47 -7.56
CA ASP A 75 6.46 -1.85 -8.34
C ASP A 75 6.00 -0.44 -8.70
N VAL A 76 6.86 0.54 -8.55
CA VAL A 76 6.52 1.96 -8.73
C VAL A 76 7.57 2.62 -9.60
N GLY A 77 7.14 3.53 -10.47
CA GLY A 77 8.05 4.28 -11.32
C GLY A 77 7.40 5.51 -11.94
N ALA A 78 8.24 6.37 -12.51
CA ALA A 78 7.79 7.57 -13.24
C ALA A 78 7.28 7.23 -14.64
N SER A 79 7.62 6.04 -15.15
CA SER A 79 7.13 5.50 -16.41
C SER A 79 7.04 4.00 -16.29
N LYS A 80 6.32 3.36 -17.21
CA LYS A 80 6.18 1.89 -17.15
C LYS A 80 7.49 1.16 -17.48
N GLU A 81 8.47 1.82 -18.08
CA GLU A 81 9.80 1.29 -18.35
C GLU A 81 10.77 1.44 -17.17
N ALA A 82 10.46 2.33 -16.22
CA ALA A 82 11.32 2.66 -15.09
C ALA A 82 10.72 2.19 -13.74
N MET A 83 10.12 1.01 -13.75
CA MET A 83 9.49 0.44 -12.57
C MET A 83 10.50 -0.31 -11.71
N GLN A 84 10.37 -0.18 -10.38
CA GLN A 84 11.15 -1.01 -9.46
C GLN A 84 10.34 -1.29 -8.20
N PHE A 85 10.64 -2.39 -7.54
CA PHE A 85 9.98 -2.76 -6.30
C PHE A 85 10.18 -1.69 -5.23
N ARG A 86 9.08 -1.29 -4.58
CA ARG A 86 9.12 -0.22 -3.59
C ARG A 86 8.55 -0.63 -2.25
N ASN A 87 7.38 -1.25 -2.25
CA ASN A 87 6.65 -1.50 -1.01
C ASN A 87 5.75 -2.71 -1.14
N MET A 88 5.21 -3.12 -0.01
CA MET A 88 4.35 -4.30 0.11
C MET A 88 3.23 -3.99 1.09
N SER A 89 2.04 -4.53 0.83
CA SER A 89 0.99 -4.64 1.83
C SER A 89 0.73 -6.10 2.17
N ARG A 90 0.33 -6.34 3.40
CA ARG A 90 -0.05 -7.66 3.88
C ARG A 90 -1.28 -7.56 4.76
N VAL A 91 -2.24 -8.45 4.53
CA VAL A 91 -3.40 -8.58 5.42
C VAL A 91 -3.21 -9.85 6.26
N ILE A 92 -3.21 -9.70 7.57
CA ILE A 92 -3.06 -10.80 8.52
C ILE A 92 -4.43 -11.12 9.11
N PRO A 93 -4.96 -12.35 8.91
CA PRO A 93 -6.25 -12.73 9.48
C PRO A 93 -6.26 -12.62 11.00
N GLY A 94 -7.39 -12.14 11.54
CA GLY A 94 -7.54 -11.96 12.98
C GLY A 94 -7.41 -13.25 13.77
N GLU A 95 -7.76 -14.40 13.17
CA GLU A 95 -7.62 -15.70 13.81
C GLU A 95 -6.18 -16.01 14.21
N VAL A 96 -5.23 -15.61 13.35
CA VAL A 96 -3.78 -15.81 13.61
C VAL A 96 -3.34 -15.03 14.86
N LEU A 97 -4.01 -13.91 15.13
CA LEU A 97 -3.66 -12.99 16.22
C LEU A 97 -4.60 -13.10 17.41
N LYS A 98 -5.48 -14.11 17.44
CA LYS A 98 -6.51 -14.32 18.48
C LYS A 98 -7.47 -13.12 18.61
N LEU A 99 -7.77 -12.46 17.49
CA LEU A 99 -8.70 -11.33 17.43
C LEU A 99 -10.07 -11.73 16.87
N GLY A 100 -10.22 -12.97 16.39
CA GLY A 100 -11.45 -13.47 15.80
C GLY A 100 -11.49 -13.29 14.28
N ALA A 101 -12.48 -13.94 13.65
CA ALA A 101 -12.61 -13.98 12.19
C ALA A 101 -13.09 -12.67 11.57
N ASP A 102 -13.69 -11.78 12.37
CA ASP A 102 -14.28 -10.53 11.88
C ASP A 102 -13.29 -9.36 11.85
N LYS A 103 -12.04 -9.62 12.22
CA LYS A 103 -10.99 -8.61 12.29
C LYS A 103 -9.75 -9.07 11.55
N CYS A 104 -8.94 -8.10 11.15
CA CYS A 104 -7.64 -8.37 10.56
C CYS A 104 -6.70 -7.20 10.85
N VAL A 105 -5.41 -7.39 10.55
CA VAL A 105 -4.42 -6.32 10.61
C VAL A 105 -3.90 -6.10 9.20
N VAL A 106 -3.89 -4.85 8.76
CA VAL A 106 -3.26 -4.45 7.49
C VAL A 106 -1.92 -3.81 7.80
N SER A 107 -0.88 -4.28 7.13
CA SER A 107 0.48 -3.77 7.28
C SER A 107 0.99 -3.25 5.94
N LEU A 108 1.66 -2.09 5.97
CA LEU A 108 2.43 -1.56 4.85
C LEU A 108 3.91 -1.57 5.22
N LEU A 109 4.73 -2.09 4.32
CA LEU A 109 6.18 -2.08 4.45
C LEU A 109 6.76 -1.36 3.23
N THR A 110 7.70 -0.46 3.47
CA THR A 110 8.42 0.23 2.40
C THR A 110 9.91 0.21 2.70
N TRP A 111 10.72 0.13 1.65
CA TRP A 111 12.19 0.08 1.77
C TRP A 111 12.78 1.34 1.16
N ARG A 112 13.79 1.88 1.85
CA ARG A 112 14.46 3.09 1.40
C ARG A 112 15.30 2.80 0.16
N LEU A 113 15.09 3.60 -0.89
CA LEU A 113 15.96 3.55 -2.06
C LEU A 113 17.28 4.27 -1.78
N ALA A 114 18.36 3.79 -2.38
CA ALA A 114 19.67 4.41 -2.25
C ALA A 114 19.71 5.88 -2.70
N THR A 115 18.79 6.27 -3.59
CA THR A 115 18.68 7.61 -4.14
C THR A 115 17.83 8.56 -3.28
N GLN A 116 17.18 8.08 -2.25
CA GLN A 116 16.32 8.91 -1.40
C GLN A 116 17.14 9.68 -0.36
N SER A 117 16.90 10.99 -0.27
CA SER A 117 17.45 11.81 0.79
C SER A 117 16.78 11.47 2.14
N ASP A 118 17.40 11.90 3.24
CA ASP A 118 16.82 11.73 4.57
C ASP A 118 15.45 12.39 4.68
N VAL A 119 15.30 13.59 4.09
CA VAL A 119 14.03 14.32 4.11
C VAL A 119 12.95 13.57 3.33
N ALA A 120 13.26 13.06 2.13
CA ALA A 120 12.32 12.30 1.33
C ALA A 120 11.91 10.99 2.02
N TRP A 121 12.86 10.31 2.67
CA TRP A 121 12.60 9.08 3.41
C TRP A 121 11.69 9.34 4.63
N GLU A 122 11.95 10.41 5.37
CA GLU A 122 11.11 10.80 6.52
C GLU A 122 9.69 11.15 6.05
N GLN A 123 9.56 11.89 4.95
CA GLN A 123 8.24 12.24 4.40
C GLN A 123 7.45 10.99 4.04
N ILE A 124 8.05 10.02 3.35
CA ILE A 124 7.38 8.77 2.98
C ILE A 124 6.94 7.99 4.22
N SER A 125 7.78 7.94 5.24
CA SER A 125 7.46 7.25 6.49
C SER A 125 6.24 7.87 7.17
N CYS A 126 6.20 9.20 7.26
CA CYS A 126 5.05 9.92 7.83
C CYS A 126 3.78 9.73 6.99
N VAL A 127 3.91 9.76 5.68
CA VAL A 127 2.78 9.57 4.75
C VAL A 127 2.17 8.18 4.92
N HIS A 128 3.00 7.14 5.01
CA HIS A 128 2.51 5.77 5.20
C HIS A 128 1.78 5.61 6.54
N GLU A 129 2.25 6.28 7.60
CA GLU A 129 1.54 6.28 8.88
C GLU A 129 0.15 6.91 8.75
N ALA A 130 0.05 8.03 8.04
CA ALA A 130 -1.23 8.71 7.81
C ALA A 130 -2.16 7.90 6.90
N GLU A 131 -1.60 7.25 5.88
CA GLU A 131 -2.38 6.42 4.94
C GLU A 131 -3.06 5.24 5.64
N MET A 132 -2.53 4.76 6.77
CA MET A 132 -3.18 3.70 7.56
C MET A 132 -4.61 4.10 7.95
N PHE A 133 -4.84 5.35 8.31
CA PHE A 133 -6.18 5.81 8.67
C PHE A 133 -7.11 5.88 7.48
N LEU A 134 -6.60 6.21 6.30
CA LEU A 134 -7.38 6.19 5.06
C LEU A 134 -7.75 4.76 4.66
N ILE A 135 -6.81 3.83 4.79
CA ILE A 135 -7.03 2.41 4.55
C ILE A 135 -8.13 1.90 5.49
N LYS A 136 -8.00 2.16 6.79
CA LYS A 136 -9.01 1.73 7.76
C LYS A 136 -10.39 2.29 7.41
N GLY A 137 -10.48 3.57 7.10
CA GLY A 137 -11.73 4.20 6.71
C GLY A 137 -12.34 3.58 5.46
N LEU A 138 -11.52 3.30 4.45
CA LEU A 138 -11.98 2.67 3.22
C LEU A 138 -12.46 1.23 3.45
N LEU A 139 -11.69 0.43 4.20
CA LEU A 139 -11.99 -0.98 4.42
C LEU A 139 -13.21 -1.20 5.31
N GLU A 140 -13.50 -0.28 6.22
CA GLU A 140 -14.63 -0.39 7.15
C GLU A 140 -15.91 0.25 6.64
N ARG A 141 -15.91 0.85 5.46
CA ARG A 141 -17.13 1.38 4.83
C ARG A 141 -18.09 0.27 4.46
N GLU A 142 -19.35 0.57 4.61
CA GLU A 142 -20.43 -0.30 4.14
C GLU A 142 -20.79 -0.03 2.68
#